data_24964c60ad4ab86a602280d8c8099a93
#
_entry.id   24964c60ad4ab86a602280d8c8099a93
#
_cell.length_a   1.000
_cell.length_b   1.000
_cell.length_c   1.000
_cell.angle_alpha   90.00
_cell.angle_beta   90.00
_cell.angle_gamma   90.00
#
_symmetry.space_group_name_H-M   'P 1'
#
loop_
_entity.id
_entity.type
_entity.pdbx_description
1 polymer ?
#
loop_
_entity_poly.entity_id
_entity_poly.type
_entity_poly.pdbx_seq_one_letter_code
_entity_poly.pdbx_strand_id
1 'polypeptide(L)'
;MLEKIRRADGLILGSPVYLGDISAGLRALYERLVFQYITYKTEVRSYNERKIPVVLIVTSNVPAEYDAELLNRYKGTLEAFVGPVQTLASGNTLQVSSYERYNWTMFNAEEKKARRESVFPGERQAAFRLGANMIKE
;
A
#
# COMPACT_ATOMS: atom_id res chain seq x y z
N MET A 1 16.93 6.70 5.78
CA MET A 1 15.68 6.51 5.00
C MET A 1 14.74 7.69 5.14
N LEU A 2 14.37 8.14 6.33
CA LEU A 2 13.44 9.27 6.54
C LEU A 2 13.92 10.57 5.88
N GLU A 3 15.22 10.85 5.93
CA GLU A 3 15.79 12.02 5.25
C GLU A 3 15.61 12.00 3.72
N LYS A 4 15.67 10.80 3.11
CA LYS A 4 15.37 10.64 1.67
C LYS A 4 13.90 10.94 1.38
N ILE A 5 12.98 10.48 2.25
CA ILE A 5 11.54 10.75 2.11
C ILE A 5 11.25 12.25 2.23
N ARG A 6 11.91 12.96 3.15
CA ARG A 6 11.75 14.41 3.30
C ARG A 6 12.11 15.20 2.04
N ARG A 7 13.05 14.68 1.22
CA ARG A 7 13.51 15.32 -0.03
C ARG A 7 12.79 14.83 -1.28
N ALA A 8 12.00 13.76 -1.16
CA ALA A 8 11.28 13.18 -2.29
C ALA A 8 10.08 14.05 -2.71
N ASP A 9 9.71 13.99 -3.97
CA ASP A 9 8.54 14.68 -4.52
C ASP A 9 7.27 13.82 -4.46
N GLY A 10 7.41 12.55 -4.11
CA GLY A 10 6.31 11.62 -3.88
C GLY A 10 6.79 10.36 -3.17
N LEU A 11 5.85 9.60 -2.61
CA LEU A 11 6.14 8.39 -1.84
C LEU A 11 5.24 7.24 -2.28
N ILE A 12 5.84 6.13 -2.69
CA ILE A 12 5.13 4.88 -2.96
C ILE A 12 5.45 3.88 -1.85
N LEU A 13 4.42 3.44 -1.15
CA LEU A 13 4.49 2.41 -0.11
C LEU A 13 3.82 1.14 -0.63
N GLY A 14 4.55 0.04 -0.65
CA GLY A 14 4.03 -1.26 -1.09
C GLY A 14 4.21 -2.33 -0.02
N SER A 15 3.18 -3.16 0.19
CA SER A 15 3.24 -4.26 1.15
C SER A 15 2.36 -5.44 0.75
N PRO A 16 2.80 -6.67 0.98
CA PRO A 16 1.85 -7.78 1.14
C PRO A 16 1.05 -7.57 2.44
N VAL A 17 -0.16 -8.12 2.46
CA VAL A 17 -0.98 -8.19 3.68
C VAL A 17 -0.73 -9.53 4.37
N TYR A 18 -0.28 -9.49 5.60
CA TYR A 18 -0.08 -10.64 6.46
C TYR A 18 -0.94 -10.52 7.72
N LEU A 19 -1.75 -11.54 7.99
CA LEU A 19 -2.62 -11.57 9.17
C LEU A 19 -3.51 -10.32 9.32
N GLY A 20 -3.99 -9.80 8.19
CA GLY A 20 -4.88 -8.63 8.17
C GLY A 20 -4.19 -7.27 8.33
N ASP A 21 -2.85 -7.23 8.25
CA ASP A 21 -2.10 -5.96 8.32
C ASP A 21 -0.93 -5.93 7.31
N ILE A 22 -0.34 -4.75 7.12
CA ILE A 22 0.88 -4.58 6.33
C ILE A 22 2.04 -5.32 6.98
N SER A 23 3.07 -5.62 6.19
CA SER A 23 4.26 -6.32 6.69
C SER A 23 4.93 -5.55 7.83
N ALA A 24 5.54 -6.26 8.77
CA ALA A 24 6.25 -5.68 9.92
C ALA A 24 7.31 -4.64 9.50
N GLY A 25 8.01 -4.89 8.38
CA GLY A 25 9.00 -3.94 7.84
C GLY A 25 8.38 -2.62 7.40
N LEU A 26 7.25 -2.66 6.67
CA LEU A 26 6.55 -1.44 6.30
C LEU A 26 5.91 -0.78 7.52
N ARG A 27 5.38 -1.54 8.46
CA ARG A 27 4.81 -1.01 9.71
C ARG A 27 5.84 -0.22 10.51
N ALA A 28 7.05 -0.74 10.67
CA ALA A 28 8.14 -0.06 11.36
C ALA A 28 8.53 1.26 10.67
N LEU A 29 8.62 1.26 9.33
CA LEU A 29 8.85 2.50 8.57
C LEU A 29 7.71 3.50 8.74
N TYR A 30 6.46 3.04 8.62
CA TYR A 30 5.27 3.86 8.75
C TYR A 30 5.20 4.56 10.13
N GLU A 31 5.42 3.83 11.21
CA GLU A 31 5.42 4.40 12.56
C GLU A 31 6.48 5.49 12.72
N ARG A 32 7.69 5.24 12.24
CA ARG A 32 8.78 6.22 12.30
C ARG A 32 8.50 7.44 11.41
N LEU A 33 7.91 7.22 10.23
CA LEU A 33 7.55 8.29 9.31
C LEU A 33 6.48 9.21 9.89
N VAL A 34 5.42 8.63 10.45
CA VAL A 34 4.32 9.41 11.03
C VAL A 34 4.74 10.09 12.33
N PHE A 35 5.41 9.35 13.23
CA PHE A 35 5.79 9.83 14.55
C PHE A 35 6.61 11.13 14.52
N GLN A 36 7.53 11.27 13.56
CA GLN A 36 8.35 12.50 13.46
C GLN A 36 7.53 13.76 13.17
N TYR A 37 6.31 13.62 12.67
CA TYR A 37 5.43 14.74 12.32
C TYR A 37 4.34 15.02 13.36
N ILE A 38 4.18 14.16 14.37
CA ILE A 38 3.19 14.36 15.43
C ILE A 38 3.61 15.54 16.32
N THR A 39 2.67 16.41 16.60
CA THR A 39 2.81 17.46 17.61
C THR A 39 1.84 17.21 18.76
N TYR A 40 2.19 17.66 19.94
CA TYR A 40 1.31 17.68 21.12
C TYR A 40 0.76 19.08 21.39
N LYS A 41 0.73 19.94 20.35
CA LYS A 41 0.18 21.30 20.42
C LYS A 41 -1.25 21.29 19.87
N THR A 42 -2.13 22.06 20.49
CA THR A 42 -3.53 22.18 20.03
C THR A 42 -3.65 22.96 18.74
N GLU A 43 -2.79 23.95 18.52
CA GLU A 43 -2.82 24.89 17.39
C GLU A 43 -2.18 24.35 16.12
N VAL A 44 -1.26 23.37 16.26
CA VAL A 44 -0.47 22.82 15.16
C VAL A 44 -0.60 21.32 15.14
N ARG A 45 -1.29 20.76 14.14
CA ARG A 45 -1.54 19.32 14.04
C ARG A 45 -0.31 18.50 13.62
N SER A 46 0.59 19.10 12.87
CA SER A 46 1.73 18.36 12.29
C SER A 46 2.92 19.29 12.12
N TYR A 47 4.12 18.78 12.41
CA TYR A 47 5.38 19.46 12.09
C TYR A 47 5.77 19.36 10.60
N ASN A 48 5.00 18.61 9.79
CA ASN A 48 5.28 18.48 8.37
C ASN A 48 4.73 19.67 7.59
N GLU A 49 5.59 20.60 7.23
CA GLU A 49 5.25 21.76 6.41
C GLU A 49 5.17 21.44 4.91
N ARG A 50 5.87 20.37 4.45
CA ARG A 50 5.90 19.95 3.05
C ARG A 50 5.09 18.68 2.84
N LYS A 51 3.89 18.82 2.29
CA LYS A 51 3.06 17.68 1.91
C LYS A 51 3.49 17.13 0.55
N ILE A 52 3.64 15.81 0.47
CA ILE A 52 3.97 15.10 -0.77
C ILE A 52 2.90 14.08 -1.09
N PRO A 53 2.59 13.81 -2.37
CA PRO A 53 1.65 12.77 -2.74
C PRO A 53 2.14 11.39 -2.32
N VAL A 54 1.22 10.53 -1.88
CA VAL A 54 1.51 9.16 -1.45
C VAL A 54 0.64 8.19 -2.23
N VAL A 55 1.22 7.09 -2.68
CA VAL A 55 0.48 5.92 -3.17
C VAL A 55 0.74 4.76 -2.23
N LEU A 56 -0.32 4.18 -1.69
CA LEU A 56 -0.27 2.97 -0.86
C LEU A 56 -0.83 1.79 -1.64
N ILE A 57 0.01 0.79 -1.88
CA ILE A 57 -0.34 -0.43 -2.63
C ILE A 57 -0.25 -1.62 -1.69
N VAL A 58 -1.30 -2.43 -1.65
CA VAL A 58 -1.26 -3.71 -0.93
C VAL A 58 -1.58 -4.88 -1.86
N THR A 59 -0.99 -6.01 -1.55
CA THR A 59 -1.30 -7.28 -2.22
C THR A 59 -1.73 -8.31 -1.18
N SER A 60 -2.79 -9.07 -1.47
CA SER A 60 -3.33 -10.02 -0.52
C SER A 60 -3.77 -11.33 -1.21
N ASN A 61 -4.04 -12.33 -0.37
CA ASN A 61 -4.59 -13.60 -0.82
C ASN A 61 -6.13 -13.68 -0.71
N VAL A 62 -6.75 -12.61 -0.24
CA VAL A 62 -8.21 -12.44 -0.17
C VAL A 62 -8.69 -11.52 -1.29
N PRO A 63 -9.98 -11.50 -1.63
CA PRO A 63 -10.54 -10.50 -2.53
C PRO A 63 -10.19 -9.06 -2.11
N ALA A 64 -9.91 -8.18 -3.06
CA ALA A 64 -9.37 -6.83 -2.80
C ALA A 64 -10.27 -5.95 -1.92
N GLU A 65 -11.58 -6.19 -1.93
CA GLU A 65 -12.56 -5.50 -1.10
C GLU A 65 -12.35 -5.72 0.42
N TYR A 66 -11.75 -6.83 0.82
CA TYR A 66 -11.42 -7.09 2.22
C TYR A 66 -10.26 -6.22 2.74
N ASP A 67 -9.46 -5.67 1.83
CA ASP A 67 -8.36 -4.78 2.20
C ASP A 67 -8.81 -3.31 2.35
N ALA A 68 -10.07 -2.98 2.09
CA ALA A 68 -10.57 -1.61 2.08
C ALA A 68 -10.45 -0.92 3.45
N GLU A 69 -10.79 -1.61 4.54
CA GLU A 69 -10.68 -1.06 5.89
C GLU A 69 -9.22 -0.82 6.28
N LEU A 70 -8.34 -1.76 5.97
CA LEU A 70 -6.90 -1.64 6.15
C LEU A 70 -6.37 -0.40 5.44
N LEU A 71 -6.67 -0.27 4.15
CA LEU A 71 -6.23 0.86 3.33
C LEU A 71 -6.77 2.19 3.87
N ASN A 72 -8.04 2.26 4.26
CA ASN A 72 -8.65 3.48 4.80
C ASN A 72 -7.99 3.92 6.12
N ARG A 73 -7.65 2.97 7.00
CA ARG A 73 -6.95 3.26 8.26
C ARG A 73 -5.58 3.90 8.02
N TYR A 74 -4.77 3.33 7.14
CA TYR A 74 -3.45 3.87 6.80
C TYR A 74 -3.55 5.17 6.00
N LYS A 75 -4.48 5.24 5.06
CA LYS A 75 -4.75 6.43 4.26
C LYS A 75 -5.03 7.64 5.15
N GLY A 76 -5.99 7.53 6.08
CA GLY A 76 -6.38 8.65 6.95
C GLY A 76 -5.20 9.23 7.74
N THR A 77 -4.34 8.36 8.29
CA THR A 77 -3.15 8.81 9.03
C THR A 77 -2.10 9.43 8.10
N LEU A 78 -1.84 8.82 6.95
CA LEU A 78 -0.87 9.36 5.97
C LEU A 78 -1.34 10.70 5.41
N GLU A 79 -2.63 10.89 5.16
CA GLU A 79 -3.21 12.19 4.74
C GLU A 79 -3.01 13.27 5.79
N ALA A 80 -3.20 12.92 7.06
CA ALA A 80 -3.01 13.88 8.16
C ALA A 80 -1.55 14.36 8.28
N PHE A 81 -0.59 13.45 8.10
CA PHE A 81 0.81 13.73 8.45
C PHE A 81 1.76 13.86 7.25
N VAL A 82 1.51 13.17 6.13
CA VAL A 82 2.45 13.13 5.00
C VAL A 82 1.94 13.91 3.80
N GLY A 83 0.72 13.63 3.33
CA GLY A 83 0.12 14.33 2.20
C GLY A 83 -1.02 13.55 1.55
N PRO A 84 -1.56 14.00 0.41
CA PRO A 84 -2.69 13.33 -0.24
C PRO A 84 -2.35 11.89 -0.61
N VAL A 85 -3.29 10.96 -0.36
CA VAL A 85 -3.06 9.51 -0.52
C VAL A 85 -4.00 8.90 -1.54
N GLN A 86 -3.45 8.17 -2.48
CA GLN A 86 -4.17 7.25 -3.34
C GLN A 86 -3.84 5.80 -2.94
N THR A 87 -4.79 4.90 -3.08
CA THR A 87 -4.64 3.51 -2.66
C THR A 87 -4.94 2.55 -3.80
N LEU A 88 -4.28 1.39 -3.77
CA LEU A 88 -4.55 0.28 -4.67
C LEU A 88 -4.44 -1.04 -3.90
N ALA A 89 -5.47 -1.88 -4.00
CA ALA A 89 -5.40 -3.26 -3.56
C ALA A 89 -5.34 -4.21 -4.77
N SER A 90 -4.44 -5.18 -4.73
CA SER A 90 -4.42 -6.33 -5.63
C SER A 90 -4.68 -7.58 -4.79
N GLY A 91 -5.93 -8.00 -4.73
CA GLY A 91 -6.37 -9.15 -3.94
C GLY A 91 -6.30 -10.47 -4.70
N ASN A 92 -6.51 -11.58 -4.00
CA ASN A 92 -6.53 -12.94 -4.55
C ASN A 92 -5.34 -13.23 -5.50
N THR A 93 -4.14 -12.78 -5.11
CA THR A 93 -2.95 -12.84 -5.95
C THR A 93 -2.41 -14.26 -6.08
N LEU A 94 -1.70 -14.52 -7.18
CA LEU A 94 -0.94 -15.76 -7.37
C LEU A 94 0.26 -15.78 -6.41
N GLN A 95 0.31 -16.77 -5.52
CA GLN A 95 1.32 -16.83 -4.45
C GLN A 95 2.59 -17.56 -4.88
N VAL A 96 2.44 -18.57 -5.73
CA VAL A 96 3.51 -19.46 -6.18
C VAL A 96 3.36 -19.81 -7.65
N SER A 97 4.44 -20.18 -8.31
CA SER A 97 4.43 -20.56 -9.72
C SER A 97 3.77 -21.94 -9.98
N SER A 98 3.82 -22.83 -8.98
CA SER A 98 3.21 -24.17 -9.06
C SER A 98 2.63 -24.56 -7.71
N TYR A 99 1.31 -24.67 -7.66
CA TYR A 99 0.58 -25.10 -6.45
C TYR A 99 0.73 -26.61 -6.20
N GLU A 100 1.00 -27.41 -7.21
CA GLU A 100 1.18 -28.87 -7.10
C GLU A 100 2.33 -29.27 -6.17
N ARG A 101 3.28 -28.36 -5.94
CA ARG A 101 4.39 -28.57 -5.02
C ARG A 101 4.00 -28.51 -3.54
N TYR A 102 2.77 -28.07 -3.25
CA TYR A 102 2.30 -27.83 -1.91
C TYR A 102 1.00 -28.58 -1.65
N ASN A 103 0.83 -29.15 -0.50
CA ASN A 103 -0.42 -29.79 -0.08
C ASN A 103 -1.43 -28.73 0.41
N TRP A 104 -1.77 -27.78 -0.45
CA TRP A 104 -2.72 -26.71 -0.16
C TRP A 104 -4.08 -27.02 -0.76
N THR A 105 -5.08 -27.19 0.09
CA THR A 105 -6.46 -27.46 -0.30
C THR A 105 -7.38 -26.24 -0.22
N MET A 106 -6.88 -25.15 0.39
CA MET A 106 -7.65 -23.93 0.62
C MET A 106 -7.78 -23.06 -0.64
N PHE A 107 -6.89 -23.22 -1.61
CA PHE A 107 -6.78 -22.31 -2.75
C PHE A 107 -7.18 -23.00 -4.07
N ASN A 108 -7.97 -22.30 -4.88
CA ASN A 108 -8.22 -22.71 -6.25
C ASN A 108 -7.10 -22.17 -7.16
N ALA A 109 -6.18 -23.04 -7.54
CA ALA A 109 -5.02 -22.70 -8.36
C ALA A 109 -5.40 -22.18 -9.74
N GLU A 110 -6.41 -22.77 -10.37
CA GLU A 110 -6.87 -22.39 -11.72
C GLU A 110 -7.51 -20.99 -11.71
N GLU A 111 -8.32 -20.70 -10.71
CA GLU A 111 -8.89 -19.35 -10.51
C GLU A 111 -7.80 -18.29 -10.34
N LYS A 112 -6.79 -18.59 -9.53
CA LYS A 112 -5.67 -17.66 -9.31
C LYS A 112 -4.84 -17.43 -10.57
N LYS A 113 -4.62 -18.48 -11.37
CA LYS A 113 -3.94 -18.35 -12.66
C LYS A 113 -4.76 -17.52 -13.65
N ALA A 114 -6.05 -17.83 -13.79
CA ALA A 114 -6.96 -17.09 -14.67
C ALA A 114 -7.03 -15.61 -14.28
N ARG A 115 -7.10 -15.31 -12.99
CA ARG A 115 -7.06 -13.92 -12.50
C ARG A 115 -5.72 -13.24 -12.80
N ARG A 116 -4.61 -13.95 -12.64
CA ARG A 116 -3.27 -13.44 -12.97
C ARG A 116 -3.17 -13.01 -14.44
N GLU A 117 -3.84 -13.72 -15.33
CA GLU A 117 -3.81 -13.46 -16.77
C GLU A 117 -4.81 -12.36 -17.18
N SER A 118 -6.00 -12.34 -16.58
CA SER A 118 -7.11 -11.48 -17.01
C SER A 118 -7.22 -10.16 -16.23
N VAL A 119 -6.99 -10.15 -14.91
CA VAL A 119 -7.22 -9.00 -14.03
C VAL A 119 -5.92 -8.26 -13.69
N PHE A 120 -4.90 -9.00 -13.30
CA PHE A 120 -3.65 -8.43 -12.80
C PHE A 120 -2.94 -7.47 -13.79
N PRO A 121 -2.96 -7.67 -15.12
CA PRO A 121 -2.41 -6.68 -16.05
C PRO A 121 -3.07 -5.31 -15.94
N GLY A 122 -4.38 -5.27 -15.71
CA GLY A 122 -5.14 -4.03 -15.47
C GLY A 122 -4.73 -3.34 -14.16
N GLU A 123 -4.52 -4.11 -13.09
CA GLU A 123 -4.04 -3.59 -11.80
C GLU A 123 -2.61 -3.02 -11.91
N ARG A 124 -1.73 -3.69 -12.66
CA ARG A 124 -0.39 -3.15 -12.96
C ARG A 124 -0.46 -1.83 -13.70
N GLN A 125 -1.36 -1.73 -14.69
CA GLN A 125 -1.58 -0.49 -15.42
C GLN A 125 -2.14 0.61 -14.52
N ALA A 126 -3.04 0.26 -13.60
CA ALA A 126 -3.55 1.20 -12.60
C ALA A 126 -2.43 1.70 -11.68
N ALA A 127 -1.58 0.81 -11.16
CA ALA A 127 -0.43 1.18 -10.36
C ALA A 127 0.53 2.11 -11.11
N PHE A 128 0.80 1.82 -12.38
CA PHE A 128 1.62 2.69 -13.23
C PHE A 128 1.02 4.10 -13.36
N ARG A 129 -0.30 4.20 -13.63
CA ARG A 129 -0.99 5.50 -13.73
C ARG A 129 -0.96 6.28 -12.42
N LEU A 130 -1.12 5.60 -11.28
CA LEU A 130 -0.99 6.24 -9.96
C LEU A 130 0.39 6.88 -9.79
N GLY A 131 1.46 6.14 -10.09
CA GLY A 131 2.82 6.68 -10.03
C GLY A 131 3.07 7.83 -11.01
N ALA A 132 2.63 7.69 -12.25
CA ALA A 132 2.78 8.74 -13.26
C ALA A 132 2.05 10.04 -12.89
N ASN A 133 0.88 9.92 -12.24
CA ASN A 133 0.09 11.08 -11.83
C ASN A 133 0.67 11.81 -10.59
N MET A 134 1.56 11.16 -9.83
CA MET A 134 2.21 11.81 -8.67
C MET A 134 3.14 12.96 -9.07
N ILE A 135 3.68 12.91 -10.28
CA ILE A 135 4.69 13.87 -10.79
C ILE A 135 4.10 14.84 -11.83
N LYS A 136 2.80 14.80 -12.04
CA LYS A 136 2.13 15.83 -12.85
C LYS A 136 1.87 17.03 -11.96
N GLU A 137 2.57 18.11 -12.25
CA GLU A 137 2.24 19.46 -11.79
C GLU A 137 0.86 19.87 -12.27
#